data_892d06472a425ae26004aef45ba2521e
#
_entry.id   892d06472a425ae26004aef45ba2521e
#
_cell.length_a   1.000
_cell.length_b   1.000
_cell.length_c   1.000
_cell.angle_alpha   90.00
_cell.angle_beta   90.00
_cell.angle_gamma   90.00
#
_symmetry.space_group_name_H-M   'P 1'
#
loop_
_entity.id
_entity.type
_entity.pdbx_description
1 polymer ?
#
loop_
_entity_poly.entity_id
_entity_poly.type
_entity_poly.pdbx_seq_one_letter_code
_entity_poly.pdbx_strand_id
1 'polypeptide(L)'
;MKNNYNIIEELSNKNSIKIIICLIISGLIIRFYFTPFNLPISLDAIGYFAYTVAIQKEGYFPTGYLPLNFGWSTFLAPIFWIVDSNQMLELMNVQRIMSSIISVATAIPIYYTCKIFFKKNIAILGPVLFLFDPRIIENSIFGITDPLFIFFVTLTI
;
A
#
# COMPACT_ATOMS: atom_id res chain seq x y z
N MET A 1 -7.73 5.90 42.29
CA MET A 1 -8.44 5.17 41.24
C MET A 1 -8.14 5.68 39.82
N LYS A 2 -8.07 6.99 39.54
CA LYS A 2 -7.74 7.55 38.20
C LYS A 2 -6.40 7.05 37.59
N ASN A 3 -5.37 6.82 38.43
CA ASN A 3 -4.04 6.41 37.96
C ASN A 3 -4.00 4.98 37.39
N ASN A 4 -4.78 4.05 37.91
CA ASN A 4 -4.80 2.66 37.44
C ASN A 4 -5.54 2.50 36.12
N TYR A 5 -6.55 3.30 35.85
CA TYR A 5 -7.25 3.31 34.55
C TYR A 5 -6.33 3.78 33.43
N ASN A 6 -5.54 4.84 33.64
CA ASN A 6 -4.61 5.36 32.64
C ASN A 6 -3.51 4.33 32.30
N ILE A 7 -2.99 3.61 33.29
CA ILE A 7 -1.97 2.56 33.06
C ILE A 7 -2.54 1.39 32.26
N ILE A 8 -3.75 0.93 32.57
CA ILE A 8 -4.40 -0.18 31.85
C ILE A 8 -4.70 0.24 30.41
N GLU A 9 -5.13 1.47 30.20
CA GLU A 9 -5.43 2.01 28.87
C GLU A 9 -4.13 2.15 28.03
N GLU A 10 -3.04 2.61 28.64
CA GLU A 10 -1.74 2.74 28.00
C GLU A 10 -1.14 1.38 27.62
N LEU A 11 -1.17 0.40 28.54
CA LEU A 11 -0.73 -0.99 28.27
C LEU A 11 -1.57 -1.64 27.16
N SER A 12 -2.88 -1.45 27.19
CA SER A 12 -3.78 -1.92 26.15
C SER A 12 -3.47 -1.25 24.79
N ASN A 13 -3.01 0.02 24.78
CA ASN A 13 -2.63 0.74 23.55
C ASN A 13 -1.35 0.18 22.96
N LYS A 14 -0.34 -0.05 23.75
CA LYS A 14 0.92 -0.69 23.32
C LYS A 14 0.69 -2.08 22.71
N ASN A 15 -0.19 -2.88 23.27
CA ASN A 15 -0.50 -4.21 22.75
C ASN A 15 -1.22 -4.17 21.40
N SER A 16 -2.16 -3.24 21.20
CA SER A 16 -2.83 -3.07 19.92
C SER A 16 -1.88 -2.65 18.81
N ILE A 17 -0.94 -1.75 19.10
CA ILE A 17 0.09 -1.32 18.13
C ILE A 17 0.98 -2.52 17.73
N LYS A 18 1.41 -3.33 18.69
CA LYS A 18 2.20 -4.53 18.39
C LYS A 18 1.45 -5.51 17.50
N ILE A 19 0.15 -5.71 17.74
CA ILE A 19 -0.71 -6.58 16.92
C ILE A 19 -0.79 -6.02 15.49
N ILE A 20 -0.99 -4.71 15.32
CA ILE A 20 -1.07 -4.10 13.98
C ILE A 20 0.26 -4.25 13.23
N ILE A 21 1.39 -4.03 13.90
CA ILE A 21 2.71 -4.23 13.29
C ILE A 21 2.88 -5.70 12.84
N CYS A 22 2.51 -6.65 13.69
CA CYS A 22 2.55 -8.07 13.35
C CYS A 22 1.66 -8.40 12.14
N LEU A 23 0.45 -7.83 12.07
CA LEU A 23 -0.47 -7.99 10.95
C LEU A 23 0.10 -7.39 9.65
N ILE A 24 0.71 -6.22 9.71
CA ILE A 24 1.38 -5.57 8.57
C ILE A 24 2.52 -6.44 8.06
N ILE A 25 3.37 -6.94 8.94
CA ILE A 25 4.48 -7.83 8.56
C ILE A 25 3.95 -9.12 7.91
N SER A 26 2.94 -9.75 8.51
CA SER A 26 2.32 -10.96 7.96
C SER A 26 1.68 -10.67 6.59
N GLY A 27 1.01 -9.53 6.44
CA GLY A 27 0.41 -9.10 5.18
C GLY A 27 1.46 -8.84 4.08
N LEU A 28 2.63 -8.29 4.42
CA LEU A 28 3.75 -8.14 3.49
C LEU A 28 4.34 -9.49 3.08
N ILE A 29 4.58 -10.39 4.03
CA ILE A 29 5.11 -11.72 3.74
C ILE A 29 4.22 -12.46 2.75
N ILE A 30 2.90 -12.44 2.95
CA ILE A 30 1.95 -13.08 2.04
C ILE A 30 2.04 -12.46 0.65
N ARG A 31 2.05 -11.12 0.53
CA ARG A 31 2.15 -10.44 -0.77
C ARG A 31 3.44 -10.79 -1.50
N PHE A 32 4.57 -10.75 -0.82
CA PHE A 32 5.86 -11.09 -1.43
C PHE A 32 5.96 -12.56 -1.83
N TYR A 33 5.35 -13.47 -1.06
CA TYR A 33 5.30 -14.88 -1.40
C TYR A 33 4.53 -15.14 -2.71
N PHE A 34 3.42 -14.42 -2.94
CA PHE A 34 2.61 -14.59 -4.14
C PHE A 34 3.02 -13.67 -5.30
N THR A 35 3.95 -12.73 -5.10
CA THR A 35 4.38 -11.82 -6.17
C THR A 35 5.25 -12.54 -7.19
N PRO A 36 4.87 -12.55 -8.49
CA PRO A 36 5.66 -13.19 -9.54
C PRO A 36 6.78 -12.26 -10.01
N PHE A 37 7.87 -12.14 -9.24
CA PHE A 37 9.00 -11.24 -9.52
C PHE A 37 9.75 -11.53 -10.81
N ASN A 38 9.61 -12.72 -11.36
CA ASN A 38 10.24 -13.19 -12.61
C ASN A 38 9.39 -12.92 -13.86
N LEU A 39 8.16 -12.42 -13.70
CA LEU A 39 7.26 -12.12 -14.80
C LEU A 39 7.05 -10.60 -14.93
N PRO A 40 6.82 -10.08 -16.16
CA PRO A 40 6.44 -8.69 -16.35
C PRO A 40 5.07 -8.39 -15.73
N ILE A 41 4.80 -7.11 -15.45
CA ILE A 41 3.47 -6.65 -15.09
C ILE A 41 2.53 -6.73 -16.30
N SER A 42 1.23 -6.75 -16.05
CA SER A 42 0.22 -6.91 -17.08
C SER A 42 -0.95 -5.93 -16.91
N LEU A 43 -1.84 -5.91 -17.90
CA LEU A 43 -3.05 -5.10 -17.88
C LEU A 43 -2.76 -3.60 -17.67
N ASP A 44 -3.57 -2.94 -16.88
CA ASP A 44 -3.48 -1.49 -16.61
C ASP A 44 -2.16 -1.07 -15.99
N ALA A 45 -1.50 -1.98 -15.26
CA ALA A 45 -0.20 -1.71 -14.63
C ALA A 45 0.88 -1.33 -15.65
N ILE A 46 0.84 -1.89 -16.88
CA ILE A 46 1.76 -1.54 -17.97
C ILE A 46 1.59 -0.08 -18.39
N GLY A 47 0.36 0.42 -18.47
CA GLY A 47 0.07 1.80 -18.81
C GLY A 47 0.69 2.77 -17.80
N TYR A 48 0.49 2.52 -16.52
CA TYR A 48 1.11 3.31 -15.45
C TYR A 48 2.63 3.23 -15.46
N PHE A 49 3.18 2.04 -15.70
CA PHE A 49 4.62 1.82 -15.82
C PHE A 49 5.22 2.63 -16.97
N ALA A 50 4.66 2.50 -18.16
CA ALA A 50 5.14 3.22 -19.35
C ALA A 50 5.12 4.73 -19.14
N TYR A 51 4.05 5.26 -18.53
CA TYR A 51 3.94 6.66 -18.20
C TYR A 51 4.98 7.10 -17.16
N THR A 52 5.23 6.27 -16.12
CA THR A 52 6.26 6.54 -15.11
C THR A 52 7.65 6.59 -15.71
N VAL A 53 7.98 5.64 -16.60
CA VAL A 53 9.26 5.59 -17.31
C VAL A 53 9.42 6.80 -18.24
N ALA A 54 8.33 7.24 -18.88
CA ALA A 54 8.37 8.44 -19.72
C ALA A 54 8.66 9.69 -18.87
N ILE A 55 8.01 9.87 -17.71
CA ILE A 55 8.31 10.96 -16.78
C ILE A 55 9.79 10.88 -16.32
N GLN A 56 10.29 9.68 -15.99
CA GLN A 56 11.66 9.49 -15.56
C GLN A 56 12.67 9.91 -16.63
N LYS A 57 12.44 9.56 -17.90
CA LYS A 57 13.35 9.82 -19.01
C LYS A 57 13.29 11.26 -19.51
N GLU A 58 12.11 11.82 -19.59
CA GLU A 58 11.86 13.12 -20.21
C GLU A 58 11.90 14.27 -19.20
N GLY A 59 11.69 13.98 -17.91
CA GLY A 59 11.66 14.98 -16.83
C GLY A 59 10.40 15.85 -16.81
N TYR A 60 9.43 15.58 -17.68
CA TYR A 60 8.15 16.27 -17.74
C TYR A 60 7.00 15.29 -18.00
N PHE A 61 5.77 15.75 -17.83
CA PHE A 61 4.59 14.92 -18.10
C PHE A 61 4.39 14.74 -19.61
N PRO A 62 4.49 13.50 -20.14
CA PRO A 62 4.36 13.28 -21.56
C PRO A 62 2.94 13.60 -22.06
N THR A 63 2.87 14.32 -23.19
CA THR A 63 1.62 14.62 -23.90
C THR A 63 1.30 13.50 -24.88
N GLY A 64 0.03 13.11 -24.97
CA GLY A 64 -0.42 12.10 -25.95
C GLY A 64 -0.69 10.71 -25.39
N TYR A 65 -0.45 10.49 -24.10
CA TYR A 65 -0.96 9.30 -23.42
C TYR A 65 -2.46 9.46 -23.16
N LEU A 66 -3.20 8.35 -23.29
CA LEU A 66 -4.60 8.29 -22.87
C LEU A 66 -4.70 8.73 -21.39
N PRO A 67 -5.80 9.39 -20.98
CA PRO A 67 -5.96 9.89 -19.62
C PRO A 67 -6.09 8.76 -18.60
N LEU A 68 -4.96 8.15 -18.26
CA LEU A 68 -4.81 7.31 -17.10
C LEU A 68 -4.71 8.23 -15.87
N ASN A 69 -5.10 7.72 -14.71
CA ASN A 69 -4.93 8.43 -13.44
C ASN A 69 -3.43 8.69 -13.18
N PHE A 70 -2.97 9.91 -13.43
CA PHE A 70 -1.55 10.27 -13.33
C PHE A 70 -0.97 10.17 -11.92
N GLY A 71 -1.81 10.15 -10.89
CA GLY A 71 -1.37 10.16 -9.49
C GLY A 71 -0.43 9.03 -9.13
N TRP A 72 -0.70 7.81 -9.59
CA TRP A 72 0.16 6.65 -9.33
C TRP A 72 1.52 6.80 -10.01
N SER A 73 1.54 7.15 -11.28
CA SER A 73 2.79 7.33 -12.03
C SER A 73 3.62 8.51 -11.49
N THR A 74 2.98 9.60 -11.10
CA THR A 74 3.65 10.73 -10.46
C THR A 74 4.28 10.35 -9.12
N PHE A 75 3.59 9.51 -8.34
CA PHE A 75 4.12 9.00 -7.09
C PHE A 75 5.33 8.07 -7.31
N LEU A 76 5.31 7.24 -8.35
CA LEU A 76 6.39 6.30 -8.67
C LEU A 76 7.62 6.95 -9.31
N ALA A 77 7.45 8.03 -10.07
CA ALA A 77 8.54 8.65 -10.83
C ALA A 77 9.77 9.00 -9.99
N PRO A 78 9.66 9.66 -8.81
CA PRO A 78 10.83 9.94 -7.97
C PRO A 78 11.47 8.65 -7.43
N ILE A 79 10.72 7.58 -7.25
CA ILE A 79 11.23 6.29 -6.78
C ILE A 79 12.06 5.65 -7.90
N PHE A 80 11.58 5.72 -9.16
CA PHE A 80 12.30 5.22 -10.31
C PHE A 80 13.61 6.01 -10.55
N TRP A 81 13.65 7.31 -10.28
CA TRP A 81 14.90 8.07 -10.31
C TRP A 81 15.92 7.62 -9.26
N ILE A 82 15.46 7.27 -8.06
CA ILE A 82 16.34 6.78 -6.99
C ILE A 82 16.91 5.39 -7.32
N VAL A 83 16.07 4.50 -7.87
CA VAL A 83 16.48 3.13 -8.22
C VAL A 83 17.39 3.12 -9.45
N ASP A 84 17.17 4.03 -10.40
CA ASP A 84 17.97 4.26 -11.63
C ASP A 84 18.43 2.97 -12.34
N SER A 85 17.50 2.03 -12.51
CA SER A 85 17.79 0.75 -13.17
C SER A 85 17.52 0.83 -14.66
N ASN A 86 18.42 0.24 -15.46
CA ASN A 86 18.22 0.04 -16.89
C ASN A 86 17.40 -1.22 -17.21
N GLN A 87 17.10 -2.06 -16.20
CA GLN A 87 16.35 -3.28 -16.37
C GLN A 87 14.85 -3.01 -16.13
N MET A 88 14.05 -3.13 -17.19
CA MET A 88 12.60 -2.89 -17.10
C MET A 88 11.93 -3.78 -16.05
N LEU A 89 12.34 -5.04 -15.91
CA LEU A 89 11.77 -5.96 -14.94
C LEU A 89 12.02 -5.51 -13.49
N GLU A 90 13.17 -4.93 -13.20
CA GLU A 90 13.47 -4.39 -11.87
C GLU A 90 12.54 -3.23 -11.53
N LEU A 91 12.35 -2.28 -12.45
CA LEU A 91 11.43 -1.16 -12.27
C LEU A 91 9.97 -1.63 -12.12
N MET A 92 9.56 -2.65 -12.88
CA MET A 92 8.25 -3.29 -12.72
C MET A 92 8.08 -3.91 -11.34
N ASN A 93 9.12 -4.55 -10.82
CA ASN A 93 9.11 -5.11 -9.47
C ASN A 93 9.07 -4.01 -8.39
N VAL A 94 9.75 -2.89 -8.60
CA VAL A 94 9.64 -1.71 -7.72
C VAL A 94 8.19 -1.23 -7.67
N GLN A 95 7.51 -1.13 -8.80
CA GLN A 95 6.09 -0.75 -8.85
C GLN A 95 5.21 -1.71 -8.02
N ARG A 96 5.41 -3.03 -8.12
CA ARG A 96 4.68 -4.04 -7.31
C ARG A 96 4.98 -3.92 -5.82
N ILE A 97 6.26 -3.75 -5.48
CA ILE A 97 6.70 -3.60 -4.08
C ILE A 97 6.05 -2.37 -3.46
N MET A 98 6.08 -1.24 -4.15
CA MET A 98 5.47 0.00 -3.66
C MET A 98 3.96 -0.12 -3.48
N SER A 99 3.27 -0.73 -4.45
CA SER A 99 1.83 -1.03 -4.35
C SER A 99 1.52 -1.92 -3.14
N SER A 100 2.32 -2.96 -2.92
CA SER A 100 2.18 -3.88 -1.78
C SER A 100 2.41 -3.18 -0.43
N ILE A 101 3.45 -2.33 -0.33
CA ILE A 101 3.75 -1.56 0.89
C ILE A 101 2.60 -0.61 1.22
N ILE A 102 2.08 0.14 0.24
CA ILE A 102 0.96 1.06 0.44
C ILE A 102 -0.31 0.31 0.85
N SER A 103 -0.57 -0.83 0.20
CA SER A 103 -1.71 -1.68 0.55
C SER A 103 -1.68 -2.12 2.01
N VAL A 104 -0.54 -2.59 2.53
CA VAL A 104 -0.48 -3.00 3.94
C VAL A 104 -0.46 -1.81 4.90
N ALA A 105 0.12 -0.67 4.51
CA ALA A 105 0.10 0.56 5.29
C ALA A 105 -1.33 1.08 5.52
N THR A 106 -2.26 0.79 4.61
CA THR A 106 -3.68 1.13 4.72
C THR A 106 -4.35 0.50 5.95
N ALA A 107 -3.80 -0.58 6.49
CA ALA A 107 -4.27 -1.18 7.74
C ALA A 107 -4.26 -0.19 8.92
N ILE A 108 -3.34 0.78 8.92
CA ILE A 108 -3.20 1.78 9.98
C ILE A 108 -4.43 2.72 10.01
N PRO A 109 -4.75 3.47 8.94
CA PRO A 109 -5.93 4.33 8.94
C PRO A 109 -7.23 3.54 9.13
N ILE A 110 -7.36 2.33 8.55
CA ILE A 110 -8.53 1.47 8.79
C ILE A 110 -8.70 1.18 10.29
N TYR A 111 -7.63 0.86 11.01
CA TYR A 111 -7.71 0.63 12.45
C TYR A 111 -8.23 1.86 13.20
N TYR A 112 -7.70 3.04 12.88
CA TYR A 112 -8.12 4.28 13.53
C TYR A 112 -9.58 4.63 13.21
N THR A 113 -10.00 4.44 11.96
CA THR A 113 -11.42 4.60 11.57
C THR A 113 -12.32 3.63 12.33
N CYS A 114 -11.94 2.35 12.42
CA CYS A 114 -12.72 1.37 13.18
C CYS A 114 -12.80 1.73 14.68
N LYS A 115 -11.77 2.34 15.24
CA LYS A 115 -11.77 2.79 16.65
C LYS A 115 -12.80 3.90 16.95
N ILE A 116 -13.25 4.64 15.94
CA ILE A 116 -14.29 5.66 16.12
C ILE A 116 -15.63 4.98 16.47
N PHE A 117 -15.90 3.83 15.86
CA PHE A 117 -17.20 3.15 15.96
C PHE A 117 -17.21 1.97 16.94
N PHE A 118 -16.06 1.34 17.18
CA PHE A 118 -15.94 0.09 17.90
C PHE A 118 -14.95 0.16 19.05
N LYS A 119 -15.17 -0.72 20.06
CA LYS A 119 -14.17 -0.94 21.11
C LYS A 119 -12.88 -1.45 20.48
N LYS A 120 -11.76 -1.08 21.07
CA LYS A 120 -10.39 -1.31 20.61
C LYS A 120 -10.10 -2.75 20.13
N ASN A 121 -10.60 -3.74 20.87
CA ASN A 121 -10.40 -5.16 20.52
C ASN A 121 -11.17 -5.57 19.26
N ILE A 122 -12.34 -4.96 19.02
CA ILE A 122 -13.15 -5.21 17.82
C ILE A 122 -12.57 -4.42 16.63
N ALA A 123 -12.05 -3.23 16.88
CA ALA A 123 -11.46 -2.38 15.83
C ALA A 123 -10.29 -3.06 15.07
N ILE A 124 -9.60 -4.03 15.69
CA ILE A 124 -8.53 -4.81 15.05
C ILE A 124 -9.08 -5.69 13.90
N LEU A 125 -10.34 -6.08 13.95
CA LEU A 125 -10.94 -6.91 12.89
C LEU A 125 -10.97 -6.20 11.53
N GLY A 126 -11.10 -4.86 11.50
CA GLY A 126 -11.07 -4.10 10.26
C GLY A 126 -9.76 -4.30 9.47
N PRO A 127 -8.59 -3.99 10.04
CA PRO A 127 -7.30 -4.31 9.44
C PRO A 127 -7.11 -5.78 9.06
N VAL A 128 -7.56 -6.73 9.91
CA VAL A 128 -7.46 -8.17 9.61
C VAL A 128 -8.23 -8.50 8.34
N LEU A 129 -9.51 -8.12 8.27
CA LEU A 129 -10.34 -8.40 7.10
C LEU A 129 -9.76 -7.76 5.83
N PHE A 130 -9.25 -6.53 5.93
CA PHE A 130 -8.64 -5.83 4.80
C PHE A 130 -7.34 -6.48 4.33
N LEU A 131 -6.41 -6.77 5.26
CA LEU A 131 -5.08 -7.28 4.92
C LEU A 131 -5.11 -8.68 4.28
N PHE A 132 -6.07 -9.51 4.68
CA PHE A 132 -6.17 -10.91 4.24
C PHE A 132 -7.30 -11.13 3.21
N ASP A 133 -7.95 -10.07 2.73
CA ASP A 133 -8.88 -10.17 1.61
C ASP A 133 -8.12 -10.55 0.33
N PRO A 134 -8.50 -11.65 -0.37
CA PRO A 134 -7.80 -12.11 -1.56
C PRO A 134 -7.76 -11.08 -2.68
N ARG A 135 -8.80 -10.27 -2.86
CA ARG A 135 -8.86 -9.25 -3.91
C ARG A 135 -7.92 -8.09 -3.61
N ILE A 136 -7.82 -7.69 -2.33
CA ILE A 136 -6.88 -6.63 -1.92
C ILE A 136 -5.44 -7.10 -2.08
N ILE A 137 -5.16 -8.37 -1.79
CA ILE A 137 -3.83 -8.96 -2.01
C ILE A 137 -3.51 -8.96 -3.50
N GLU A 138 -4.40 -9.47 -4.33
CA GLU A 138 -4.24 -9.56 -5.78
C GLU A 138 -4.00 -8.18 -6.41
N ASN A 139 -4.85 -7.19 -6.11
CA ASN A 139 -4.69 -5.82 -6.62
C ASN A 139 -3.35 -5.19 -6.23
N SER A 140 -2.86 -5.46 -5.03
CA SER A 140 -1.57 -4.94 -4.58
C SER A 140 -0.37 -5.57 -5.30
N ILE A 141 -0.48 -6.86 -5.68
CA ILE A 141 0.56 -7.60 -6.41
C ILE A 141 0.65 -7.17 -7.87
N PHE A 142 -0.46 -6.75 -8.48
CA PHE A 142 -0.46 -6.25 -9.86
C PHE A 142 0.27 -4.91 -10.04
N GLY A 143 0.47 -4.15 -8.97
CA GLY A 143 1.15 -2.85 -9.06
C GLY A 143 0.28 -1.74 -9.66
N ILE A 144 -1.04 -1.81 -9.48
CA ILE A 144 -2.01 -0.83 -9.96
C ILE A 144 -2.23 0.32 -8.96
N THR A 145 -3.03 1.30 -9.36
CA THR A 145 -3.29 2.53 -8.58
C THR A 145 -4.19 2.33 -7.37
N ASP A 146 -4.98 1.24 -7.32
CA ASP A 146 -6.01 1.02 -6.31
C ASP A 146 -5.50 1.09 -4.87
N PRO A 147 -4.34 0.50 -4.49
CA PRO A 147 -3.82 0.61 -3.14
C PRO A 147 -3.57 2.05 -2.70
N LEU A 148 -3.02 2.90 -3.58
CA LEU A 148 -2.78 4.30 -3.28
C LEU A 148 -4.09 5.08 -3.10
N PHE A 149 -5.07 4.82 -3.96
CA PHE A 149 -6.40 5.43 -3.86
C PHE A 149 -7.10 5.05 -2.55
N ILE A 150 -7.15 3.76 -2.22
CA ILE A 150 -7.78 3.26 -0.99
C ILE A 150 -7.07 3.86 0.25
N PHE A 151 -5.74 3.94 0.22
CA PHE A 151 -4.96 4.54 1.30
C PHE A 151 -5.37 5.99 1.56
N PHE A 152 -5.42 6.83 0.52
CA PHE A 152 -5.82 8.23 0.68
C PHE A 152 -7.29 8.37 1.10
N VAL A 153 -8.20 7.60 0.53
CA VAL A 153 -9.61 7.62 0.93
C VAL A 153 -9.76 7.27 2.41
N THR A 154 -9.06 6.25 2.89
CA THR A 154 -9.14 5.87 4.31
C THR A 154 -8.46 6.86 5.25
N LEU A 155 -7.54 7.69 4.76
CA LEU A 155 -6.94 8.78 5.55
C LEU A 155 -7.87 9.98 5.72
N THR A 156 -8.86 10.16 4.85
CA THR A 156 -9.79 11.30 4.90
C THR A 156 -11.00 11.07 5.80
N ILE A 157 -11.17 9.88 6.33
CA ILE A 157 -12.25 9.48 7.23
C ILE A 157 -11.81 9.66 8.70
#